data_ab1409d0d7a665f5081286a2d3b2743a
#
_entry.id   ab1409d0d7a665f5081286a2d3b2743a
#
_cell.length_a   1.000
_cell.length_b   1.000
_cell.length_c   1.000
_cell.angle_alpha   90.00
_cell.angle_beta   90.00
_cell.angle_gamma   90.00
#
_symmetry.space_group_name_H-M   'P 1'
#
loop_
_entity.id
_entity.type
_entity.pdbx_description
1 polymer ?
#
loop_
_entity_poly.entity_id
_entity_poly.type
_entity_poly.pdbx_seq_one_letter_code
_entity_poly.pdbx_strand_id
1 'polypeptide(L)'
;MNKKLTSATGGAPPGHRTAKRLFASEAYRRIAAGNAPETLSEFVVQLSAWFEDTYPAAPAVSVSFIEAAIRDTWHRRHEIIGSEL
;
A
#
# COMPACT_ATOMS: atom_id res chain seq x y z
N MET A 1 -20.17 -11.98 19.26
CA MET A 1 -19.99 -11.55 18.92
C MET A 1 -19.53 -11.28 18.36
N ASN A 2 -19.33 -11.33 18.05
CA ASN A 2 -18.89 -10.91 17.55
C ASN A 2 -18.87 -10.49 16.85
N LYS A 3 -19.13 -10.48 16.58
CA LYS A 3 -19.06 -10.02 15.87
C LYS A 3 -18.85 -9.35 15.57
N LYS A 4 -18.91 -9.16 16.00
CA LYS A 4 -18.43 -8.38 15.78
C LYS A 4 -17.39 -8.19 15.29
N LEU A 5 -16.92 -8.72 15.38
CA LEU A 5 -15.90 -8.60 14.90
C LEU A 5 -15.60 -8.40 13.60
N THR A 6 -16.06 -9.07 13.06
CA THR A 6 -16.13 -8.88 11.71
C THR A 6 -16.47 -7.55 11.31
N SER A 7 -17.37 -7.02 11.95
CA SER A 7 -17.79 -5.71 11.65
C SER A 7 -16.68 -4.75 11.73
N ALA A 8 -15.80 -4.98 12.61
CA ALA A 8 -14.69 -4.09 12.74
C ALA A 8 -13.87 -4.06 11.49
N THR A 9 -13.73 -5.17 10.85
CA THR A 9 -12.91 -5.17 9.70
C THR A 9 -13.55 -4.51 8.53
N GLY A 10 -14.84 -4.63 8.37
CA GLY A 10 -15.47 -4.04 7.24
C GLY A 10 -15.99 -2.66 7.49
N GLY A 11 -16.04 -2.28 8.72
CA GLY A 11 -16.81 -1.14 9.11
C GLY A 11 -16.24 0.20 8.75
N ALA A 12 -14.99 0.39 8.99
CA ALA A 12 -14.43 1.72 8.82
C ALA A 12 -13.29 1.74 7.84
N PRO A 13 -13.31 2.63 6.86
CA PRO A 13 -12.19 2.76 5.97
C PRO A 13 -11.01 3.37 6.71
N PRO A 14 -9.79 3.10 6.26
CA PRO A 14 -8.62 3.69 6.89
C PRO A 14 -8.58 5.19 6.66
N GLY A 15 -8.16 5.92 7.66
CA GLY A 15 -7.96 7.35 7.53
C GLY A 15 -6.65 7.62 6.80
N HIS A 16 -6.33 8.90 6.62
CA HIS A 16 -5.15 9.33 5.87
C HIS A 16 -3.85 8.73 6.38
N ARG A 17 -3.63 8.80 7.67
CA ARG A 17 -2.40 8.30 8.26
C ARG A 17 -2.28 6.80 8.12
N THR A 18 -3.38 6.11 8.35
CA THR A 18 -3.41 4.66 8.23
C THR A 18 -3.22 4.23 6.78
N ALA A 19 -3.88 4.93 5.85
CA ALA A 19 -3.73 4.62 4.43
C ALA A 19 -2.28 4.79 4.00
N LYS A 20 -1.63 5.85 4.44
CA LYS A 20 -0.23 6.09 4.09
C LYS A 20 0.66 4.92 4.54
N ARG A 21 0.44 4.44 5.76
CA ARG A 21 1.16 3.29 6.28
C ARG A 21 0.89 2.03 5.50
N LEU A 22 -0.37 1.83 5.13
CA LEU A 22 -0.76 0.63 4.38
C LEU A 22 -0.06 0.60 3.02
N PHE A 23 -0.01 1.75 2.33
CA PHE A 23 0.68 1.81 1.06
C PHE A 23 2.18 1.55 1.23
N ALA A 24 2.79 2.15 2.22
CA ALA A 24 4.22 1.97 2.46
C ALA A 24 4.55 0.52 2.79
N SER A 25 3.73 -0.09 3.62
CA SER A 25 3.90 -1.48 4.02
C SER A 25 3.75 -2.44 2.86
N GLU A 26 2.72 -2.22 2.05
CA GLU A 26 2.50 -3.09 0.90
C GLU A 26 3.60 -2.92 -0.14
N ALA A 27 4.08 -1.67 -0.32
CA ALA A 27 5.17 -1.41 -1.24
C ALA A 27 6.44 -2.15 -0.78
N TYR A 28 6.74 -2.07 0.50
CA TYR A 28 7.89 -2.77 1.06
C TYR A 28 7.78 -4.27 0.81
N ARG A 29 6.63 -4.84 1.11
CA ARG A 29 6.40 -6.27 0.95
C ARG A 29 6.63 -6.72 -0.49
N ARG A 30 6.12 -5.95 -1.45
CA ARG A 30 6.25 -6.31 -2.86
C ARG A 30 7.69 -6.19 -3.34
N ILE A 31 8.37 -5.15 -2.90
CA ILE A 31 9.78 -4.96 -3.26
C ILE A 31 10.62 -6.09 -2.70
N ALA A 32 10.42 -6.43 -1.43
CA ALA A 32 11.17 -7.51 -0.80
C ALA A 32 10.93 -8.85 -1.48
N ALA A 33 9.72 -9.04 -1.99
CA ALA A 33 9.38 -10.28 -2.70
C ALA A 33 9.84 -10.30 -4.16
N GLY A 34 10.40 -9.19 -4.63
CA GLY A 34 10.84 -9.12 -6.03
C GLY A 34 9.71 -8.86 -7.01
N ASN A 35 8.59 -8.34 -6.52
CA ASN A 35 7.40 -8.13 -7.34
C ASN A 35 7.12 -6.68 -7.69
N ALA A 36 8.07 -5.79 -7.50
CA ALA A 36 7.88 -4.39 -7.86
C ALA A 36 8.12 -4.19 -9.35
N PRO A 37 7.34 -3.32 -10.00
CA PRO A 37 7.57 -3.02 -11.41
C PRO A 37 8.80 -2.14 -11.57
N GLU A 38 9.14 -1.83 -12.80
CA GLU A 38 10.33 -1.06 -13.11
C GLU A 38 10.20 0.43 -12.84
N THR A 39 8.98 0.95 -12.88
CA THR A 39 8.78 2.39 -12.71
C THR A 39 7.87 2.68 -11.53
N LEU A 40 8.09 3.84 -10.94
CA LEU A 40 7.26 4.30 -9.85
C LEU A 40 5.82 4.50 -10.30
N SER A 41 5.62 5.02 -11.51
CA SER A 41 4.29 5.22 -12.07
C SER A 41 3.49 3.93 -12.12
N GLU A 42 4.10 2.87 -12.58
CA GLU A 42 3.44 1.57 -12.62
C GLU A 42 3.11 1.07 -11.23
N PHE A 43 4.02 1.30 -10.31
CA PHE A 43 3.84 0.85 -8.93
C PHE A 43 2.63 1.55 -8.31
N VAL A 44 2.52 2.86 -8.54
CA VAL A 44 1.39 3.64 -8.05
C VAL A 44 0.07 3.09 -8.58
N VAL A 45 0.02 2.76 -9.87
CA VAL A 45 -1.18 2.21 -10.48
C VAL A 45 -1.54 0.87 -9.85
N GLN A 46 -0.56 0.01 -9.67
CA GLN A 46 -0.78 -1.29 -9.06
C GLN A 46 -1.25 -1.19 -7.63
N LEU A 47 -0.66 -0.27 -6.87
CA LEU A 47 -1.04 -0.09 -5.48
C LEU A 47 -2.41 0.55 -5.35
N SER A 48 -2.76 1.43 -6.27
CA SER A 48 -4.09 2.01 -6.29
C SER A 48 -5.15 0.93 -6.48
N ALA A 49 -4.91 0.03 -7.42
CA ALA A 49 -5.84 -1.08 -7.68
C ALA A 49 -5.93 -2.01 -6.47
N TRP A 50 -4.79 -2.31 -5.87
CA TRP A 50 -4.77 -3.14 -4.67
C TRP A 50 -5.58 -2.52 -3.54
N PHE A 51 -5.44 -1.22 -3.35
CA PHE A 51 -6.13 -0.53 -2.27
C PHE A 51 -7.65 -0.54 -2.49
N GLU A 52 -8.07 -0.26 -3.71
CA GLU A 52 -9.50 -0.27 -4.05
C GLU A 52 -10.11 -1.65 -3.85
N ASP A 53 -9.35 -2.66 -4.20
CA ASP A 53 -9.80 -4.04 -4.08
C ASP A 53 -9.86 -4.49 -2.63
N THR A 54 -8.89 -4.07 -1.84
CA THR A 54 -8.78 -4.49 -0.45
C THR A 54 -9.71 -3.69 0.47
N TYR A 55 -9.88 -2.41 0.18
CA TYR A 55 -10.69 -1.51 1.00
C TYR A 55 -11.72 -0.79 0.16
N PRO A 56 -12.70 -1.52 -0.35
CA PRO A 56 -13.67 -0.92 -1.29
C PRO A 56 -14.49 0.22 -0.71
N ALA A 57 -14.60 0.28 0.61
CA ALA A 57 -15.35 1.36 1.26
C ALA A 57 -14.52 2.63 1.45
N ALA A 58 -13.21 2.56 1.24
CA ALA A 58 -12.36 3.72 1.43
C ALA A 58 -12.53 4.71 0.28
N PRO A 59 -12.42 6.01 0.56
CA PRO A 59 -12.48 6.99 -0.53
C PRO A 59 -11.27 6.81 -1.45
N ALA A 60 -11.44 7.19 -2.70
CA ALA A 60 -10.37 7.13 -3.66
C ALA A 60 -9.21 8.01 -3.21
N VAL A 61 -7.99 7.54 -3.42
CA VAL A 61 -6.82 8.34 -3.09
C VAL A 61 -6.14 8.80 -4.38
N SER A 62 -5.50 9.95 -4.31
CA SER A 62 -4.86 10.52 -5.49
C SER A 62 -3.52 9.83 -5.76
N VAL A 63 -3.09 9.93 -7.00
CA VAL A 63 -1.77 9.44 -7.40
C VAL A 63 -0.69 10.11 -6.56
N SER A 64 -0.83 11.42 -6.34
CA SER A 64 0.13 12.17 -5.53
C SER A 64 0.24 11.64 -4.12
N PHE A 65 -0.88 11.27 -3.53
CA PHE A 65 -0.90 10.73 -2.19
C PHE A 65 -0.13 9.40 -2.12
N ILE A 66 -0.41 8.52 -3.07
CA ILE A 66 0.25 7.21 -3.11
C ILE A 66 1.74 7.39 -3.34
N GLU A 67 2.09 8.23 -4.30
CA GLU A 67 3.49 8.52 -4.60
C GLU A 67 4.23 9.01 -3.37
N ALA A 68 3.63 9.95 -2.66
CA ALA A 68 4.25 10.49 -1.45
C ALA A 68 4.41 9.41 -0.38
N ALA A 69 3.42 8.53 -0.28
CA ALA A 69 3.43 7.48 0.73
C ALA A 69 4.53 6.46 0.50
N ILE A 70 4.86 6.18 -0.76
CA ILE A 70 5.80 5.11 -1.07
C ILE A 70 7.15 5.60 -1.62
N ARG A 71 7.30 6.91 -1.81
CA ARG A 71 8.51 7.46 -2.43
C ARG A 71 9.80 7.03 -1.75
N ASP A 72 9.84 7.14 -0.45
CA ASP A 72 11.04 6.77 0.29
C ASP A 72 11.35 5.28 0.15
N THR A 73 10.33 4.45 0.27
CA THR A 73 10.47 3.01 0.12
C THR A 73 10.95 2.67 -1.29
N TRP A 74 10.40 3.35 -2.28
CA TRP A 74 10.80 3.14 -3.66
C TRP A 74 12.27 3.50 -3.89
N HIS A 75 12.70 4.64 -3.34
CA HIS A 75 14.10 5.07 -3.49
C HIS A 75 15.08 4.12 -2.82
N ARG A 76 14.62 3.39 -1.82
CA ARG A 76 15.45 2.44 -1.10
C ARG A 76 15.27 1.00 -1.58
N ARG A 77 14.61 0.82 -2.71
CA ARG A 77 14.26 -0.53 -3.15
C ARG A 77 15.45 -1.46 -3.35
N HIS A 78 16.58 -0.92 -3.80
CA HIS A 78 17.77 -1.76 -3.99
C HIS A 78 18.30 -2.24 -2.64
N GLU A 79 18.22 -1.41 -1.63
CA GLU A 79 18.63 -1.80 -0.29
C GLU A 79 17.70 -2.87 0.27
N ILE A 80 16.41 -2.71 0.04
CA ILE A 80 15.42 -3.65 0.52
C ILE A 80 15.64 -5.02 -0.12
N ILE A 81 15.81 -5.05 -1.42
CA ILE A 81 16.06 -6.29 -2.13
C ILE A 81 17.37 -6.91 -1.65
N GLY A 82 18.40 -6.10 -1.49
CA GLY A 82 19.69 -6.58 -1.02
C GLY A 82 19.63 -7.20 0.35
N SER A 83 18.79 -6.64 1.23
CA SER A 83 18.73 -7.15 2.58
C SER A 83 18.01 -8.49 2.67
N GLU A 84 17.29 -8.88 1.63
CA GLU A 84 16.63 -10.18 1.60
C GLU A 84 17.55 -11.28 1.10
N LEU A 85 18.68 -10.91 0.59
CA LEU A 85 19.66 -11.89 0.13
C LEU A 85 20.57 -12.30 1.26
#